data_ec7ddbe40fd3144459da069fcc89ab7d
#
_entry.id   ec7ddbe40fd3144459da069fcc89ab7d
#
_cell.length_a   1.000
_cell.length_b   1.000
_cell.length_c   1.000
_cell.angle_alpha   90.00
_cell.angle_beta   90.00
_cell.angle_gamma   90.00
#
_symmetry.space_group_name_H-M   'P 1'
#
loop_
_entity.id
_entity.type
_entity.pdbx_description
1 polymer ?
#
loop_
_entity_poly.entity_id
_entity_poly.type
_entity_poly.pdbx_seq_one_letter_code
_entity_poly.pdbx_strand_id
1 'polypeptide(L)'
;MRTIKALLCLFMSSLFTIAAHADDYQGVSVRNVLTSTVAANGQKLSYLKTDNPEVSAMVVEIPPHGETGWHTHAVPVYAYLLAGRLTVEMEGGKKYEFKEGAAIFEVKDTPHNGRNYTDQTARLIVFYTGETGKPNVTRLGDRVFME
;
A
#
# COMPACT_ATOMS: atom_id res chain seq x y z
N MET A 1 -40.56 11.88 55.85
CA MET A 1 -39.18 11.88 55.32
C MET A 1 -38.97 10.58 54.55
N ARG A 2 -38.98 10.62 53.21
CA ARG A 2 -38.76 9.46 52.32
C ARG A 2 -37.39 9.61 51.70
N THR A 3 -36.45 8.77 52.07
CA THR A 3 -35.10 8.71 51.51
C THR A 3 -35.12 7.97 50.19
N ILE A 4 -34.80 8.67 49.09
CA ILE A 4 -34.64 8.12 47.75
C ILE A 4 -33.18 7.58 47.69
N LYS A 5 -33.01 6.28 47.55
CA LYS A 5 -31.73 5.62 47.25
C LYS A 5 -31.51 5.71 45.73
N ALA A 6 -30.56 6.51 45.28
CA ALA A 6 -30.12 6.52 43.89
C ALA A 6 -29.26 5.24 43.63
N LEU A 7 -29.70 4.43 42.69
CA LEU A 7 -28.96 3.28 42.21
C LEU A 7 -28.05 3.74 41.03
N LEU A 8 -26.75 3.78 41.29
CA LEU A 8 -25.74 4.15 40.31
C LEU A 8 -25.42 2.89 39.46
N CYS A 9 -25.99 2.77 38.27
CA CYS A 9 -25.62 1.71 37.31
C CYS A 9 -24.28 2.09 36.66
N LEU A 10 -23.22 1.38 37.04
CA LEU A 10 -21.89 1.47 36.43
C LEU A 10 -21.92 0.65 35.11
N PHE A 11 -22.02 1.33 33.98
CA PHE A 11 -21.83 0.71 32.65
C PHE A 11 -20.34 0.45 32.44
N MET A 12 -19.91 -0.78 32.62
CA MET A 12 -18.56 -1.25 32.30
C MET A 12 -18.51 -1.54 30.80
N SER A 13 -18.05 -0.56 30.00
CA SER A 13 -17.75 -0.75 28.59
C SER A 13 -16.55 -1.66 28.45
N SER A 14 -16.77 -2.94 28.12
CA SER A 14 -15.69 -3.84 27.72
C SER A 14 -15.21 -3.47 26.33
N LEU A 15 -14.04 -2.83 26.23
CA LEU A 15 -13.31 -2.71 24.98
C LEU A 15 -12.86 -4.12 24.56
N PHE A 16 -13.55 -4.71 23.58
CA PHE A 16 -13.04 -5.87 22.86
C PHE A 16 -11.92 -5.40 21.93
N THR A 17 -10.67 -5.53 22.36
CA THR A 17 -9.53 -5.48 21.45
C THR A 17 -9.54 -6.76 20.63
N ILE A 18 -9.89 -6.66 19.34
CA ILE A 18 -9.67 -7.74 18.39
C ILE A 18 -8.16 -7.81 18.17
N ALA A 19 -7.49 -8.69 18.91
CA ALA A 19 -6.13 -9.07 18.59
C ALA A 19 -6.16 -9.82 17.24
N ALA A 20 -5.53 -9.28 16.22
CA ALA A 20 -5.23 -10.04 15.02
C ALA A 20 -4.28 -11.18 15.43
N HIS A 21 -4.81 -12.40 15.49
CA HIS A 21 -4.00 -13.59 15.72
C HIS A 21 -3.11 -13.79 14.50
N ALA A 22 -1.83 -13.42 14.61
CA ALA A 22 -0.79 -14.02 13.79
C ALA A 22 -0.69 -15.48 14.27
N ASP A 23 -0.86 -16.44 13.37
CA ASP A 23 -0.67 -17.85 13.67
C ASP A 23 0.66 -18.04 14.40
N ASP A 24 0.61 -18.67 15.56
CA ASP A 24 1.75 -18.79 16.48
C ASP A 24 2.71 -19.86 15.95
N TYR A 25 3.59 -19.47 15.03
CA TYR A 25 4.68 -20.32 14.55
C TYR A 25 5.73 -20.44 15.65
N GLN A 26 5.91 -21.62 16.22
CA GLN A 26 6.90 -21.86 17.28
C GLN A 26 8.31 -21.44 16.81
N GLY A 27 8.93 -20.50 17.52
CA GLY A 27 10.28 -20.02 17.23
C GLY A 27 10.38 -19.03 16.06
N VAL A 28 9.24 -18.58 15.48
CA VAL A 28 9.18 -17.60 14.40
C VAL A 28 8.70 -16.26 14.95
N SER A 29 9.42 -15.18 14.65
CA SER A 29 8.96 -13.82 14.92
C SER A 29 8.13 -13.30 13.76
N VAL A 30 6.91 -12.89 14.03
CA VAL A 30 6.00 -12.29 13.03
C VAL A 30 5.75 -10.84 13.39
N ARG A 31 5.92 -9.94 12.40
CA ARG A 31 5.65 -8.51 12.54
C ARG A 31 4.70 -8.07 11.43
N ASN A 32 3.56 -7.53 11.81
CA ASN A 32 2.67 -6.88 10.84
C ASN A 32 3.34 -5.57 10.36
N VAL A 33 3.46 -5.40 9.04
CA VAL A 33 4.04 -4.20 8.41
C VAL A 33 2.95 -3.22 8.00
N LEU A 34 1.87 -3.72 7.39
CA LEU A 34 0.73 -2.93 6.96
C LEU A 34 -0.52 -3.82 6.86
N THR A 35 -1.62 -3.33 7.41
CA THR A 35 -2.97 -3.85 7.15
C THR A 35 -3.84 -2.67 6.73
N SER A 36 -4.45 -2.72 5.56
CA SER A 36 -5.29 -1.64 5.05
C SER A 36 -6.38 -2.18 4.12
N THR A 37 -7.47 -1.45 4.04
CA THR A 37 -8.55 -1.66 3.05
C THR A 37 -8.49 -0.64 1.91
N VAL A 38 -7.48 0.24 1.96
CA VAL A 38 -7.27 1.31 0.97
C VAL A 38 -5.82 1.36 0.51
N ALA A 39 -5.60 1.82 -0.72
CA ALA A 39 -4.31 2.16 -1.28
C ALA A 39 -3.75 3.46 -0.68
N ALA A 40 -2.52 3.83 -1.05
CA ALA A 40 -1.81 4.99 -0.52
C ALA A 40 -2.59 6.32 -0.65
N ASN A 41 -3.41 6.48 -1.68
CA ASN A 41 -4.21 7.69 -1.91
C ASN A 41 -5.63 7.65 -1.29
N GLY A 42 -5.99 6.57 -0.57
CA GLY A 42 -7.32 6.35 -0.01
C GLY A 42 -8.30 5.60 -0.93
N GLN A 43 -7.89 5.21 -2.14
CA GLN A 43 -8.70 4.38 -3.03
C GLN A 43 -8.96 3.02 -2.40
N LYS A 44 -10.22 2.55 -2.39
CA LYS A 44 -10.57 1.22 -1.87
C LYS A 44 -9.85 0.13 -2.65
N LEU A 45 -9.28 -0.82 -1.92
CA LEU A 45 -8.68 -2.00 -2.53
C LEU A 45 -9.76 -2.88 -3.17
N SER A 46 -9.41 -3.50 -4.28
CA SER A 46 -10.24 -4.49 -4.96
C SER A 46 -9.37 -5.60 -5.52
N TYR A 47 -9.85 -6.83 -5.44
CA TYR A 47 -9.20 -7.96 -6.09
C TYR A 47 -9.61 -8.05 -7.55
N LEU A 48 -8.69 -8.48 -8.41
CA LEU A 48 -9.00 -8.80 -9.79
C LEU A 48 -9.90 -10.04 -9.82
N LYS A 49 -10.98 -9.98 -10.61
CA LYS A 49 -11.83 -11.14 -10.90
C LYS A 49 -11.44 -11.67 -12.26
N THR A 50 -10.83 -12.85 -12.29
CA THR A 50 -10.35 -13.48 -13.52
C THR A 50 -10.29 -15.00 -13.35
N ASP A 51 -10.51 -15.74 -14.43
CA ASP A 51 -10.33 -17.20 -14.50
C ASP A 51 -8.90 -17.59 -14.91
N ASN A 52 -8.07 -16.61 -15.31
CA ASN A 52 -6.68 -16.83 -15.74
C ASN A 52 -5.69 -15.98 -14.94
N PRO A 53 -5.60 -16.17 -13.61
CA PRO A 53 -4.75 -15.34 -12.76
C PRO A 53 -3.26 -15.57 -13.06
N GLU A 54 -2.49 -14.49 -13.03
CA GLU A 54 -1.04 -14.49 -13.13
C GLU A 54 -0.47 -13.57 -12.05
N VAL A 55 0.55 -14.02 -11.32
CA VAL A 55 1.29 -13.20 -10.37
C VAL A 55 2.72 -13.03 -10.85
N SER A 56 3.14 -11.77 -11.01
CA SER A 56 4.53 -11.43 -11.28
C SER A 56 5.17 -10.82 -10.05
N ALA A 57 6.36 -11.29 -9.69
CA ALA A 57 7.19 -10.69 -8.64
C ALA A 57 8.46 -10.12 -9.28
N MET A 58 8.76 -8.85 -9.03
CA MET A 58 9.88 -8.15 -9.62
C MET A 58 10.67 -7.39 -8.56
N VAL A 59 11.99 -7.33 -8.72
CA VAL A 59 12.82 -6.35 -8.03
C VAL A 59 12.92 -5.12 -8.92
N VAL A 60 12.51 -3.96 -8.40
CA VAL A 60 12.59 -2.68 -9.08
C VAL A 60 13.65 -1.84 -8.39
N GLU A 61 14.59 -1.33 -9.15
CA GLU A 61 15.66 -0.45 -8.68
C GLU A 61 15.52 0.91 -9.36
N ILE A 62 15.36 1.96 -8.56
CA ILE A 62 15.26 3.35 -9.03
C ILE A 62 16.55 4.05 -8.60
N PRO A 63 17.43 4.40 -9.54
CA PRO A 63 18.71 5.01 -9.21
C PRO A 63 18.52 6.38 -8.52
N PRO A 64 19.58 6.95 -7.94
CA PRO A 64 19.55 8.32 -7.45
C PRO A 64 18.96 9.28 -8.48
N HIS A 65 18.01 10.12 -8.05
CA HIS A 65 17.30 11.11 -8.88
C HIS A 65 16.52 10.52 -10.06
N GLY A 66 16.37 9.18 -10.13
CA GLY A 66 15.62 8.48 -11.17
C GLY A 66 14.12 8.39 -10.86
N GLU A 67 13.37 7.89 -11.85
CA GLU A 67 11.92 7.73 -11.76
C GLU A 67 11.42 6.56 -12.60
N THR A 68 10.24 6.04 -12.28
CA THR A 68 9.55 5.01 -13.08
C THR A 68 8.94 5.57 -14.37
N GLY A 69 8.71 6.88 -14.42
CA GLY A 69 7.86 7.55 -15.38
C GLY A 69 6.37 7.37 -15.06
N TRP A 70 5.54 8.27 -15.62
CA TRP A 70 4.09 8.25 -15.42
C TRP A 70 3.45 6.99 -16.02
N HIS A 71 2.66 6.30 -15.22
CA HIS A 71 2.01 5.04 -15.61
C HIS A 71 0.76 4.76 -14.78
N THR A 72 0.02 3.74 -15.19
CA THR A 72 -1.11 3.17 -14.44
C THR A 72 -0.97 1.66 -14.32
N HIS A 73 -1.67 1.07 -13.35
CA HIS A 73 -1.87 -0.36 -13.21
C HIS A 73 -3.35 -0.69 -13.34
N ALA A 74 -3.71 -1.58 -14.27
CA ALA A 74 -5.07 -2.12 -14.36
C ALA A 74 -5.32 -3.26 -13.36
N VAL A 75 -4.29 -3.68 -12.63
CA VAL A 75 -4.27 -4.81 -11.69
C VAL A 75 -3.86 -4.33 -10.31
N PRO A 76 -4.23 -5.05 -9.22
CA PRO A 76 -3.71 -4.76 -7.90
C PRO A 76 -2.20 -4.96 -7.83
N VAL A 77 -1.51 -4.01 -7.18
CA VAL A 77 -0.05 -4.01 -7.03
C VAL A 77 0.31 -3.80 -5.57
N TYR A 78 1.22 -4.62 -5.09
CA TYR A 78 1.72 -4.59 -3.73
C TYR A 78 3.24 -4.51 -3.75
N ALA A 79 3.80 -3.54 -3.05
CA ALA A 79 5.24 -3.36 -2.99
C ALA A 79 5.74 -3.31 -1.54
N TYR A 80 7.01 -3.65 -1.38
CA TYR A 80 7.75 -3.47 -0.14
C TYR A 80 9.09 -2.82 -0.43
N LEU A 81 9.38 -1.71 0.22
CA LEU A 81 10.62 -0.98 0.04
C LEU A 81 11.74 -1.63 0.84
N LEU A 82 12.64 -2.29 0.12
CA LEU A 82 13.77 -3.05 0.66
C LEU A 82 14.92 -2.13 1.11
N ALA A 83 15.09 -0.99 0.42
CA ALA A 83 16.15 -0.02 0.71
C ALA A 83 15.79 1.36 0.15
N GLY A 84 16.33 2.42 0.78
CA GLY A 84 16.23 3.79 0.30
C GLY A 84 14.91 4.48 0.62
N ARG A 85 14.54 5.43 -0.24
CA ARG A 85 13.30 6.22 -0.15
C ARG A 85 12.62 6.30 -1.50
N LEU A 86 11.30 6.31 -1.49
CA LEU A 86 10.46 6.46 -2.67
C LEU A 86 9.41 7.53 -2.42
N THR A 87 9.24 8.44 -3.37
CA THR A 87 8.10 9.35 -3.42
C THR A 87 7.19 8.91 -4.56
N VAL A 88 5.93 8.60 -4.25
CA VAL A 88 4.91 8.32 -5.26
C VAL A 88 4.13 9.60 -5.50
N GLU A 89 4.25 10.13 -6.71
CA GLU A 89 3.55 11.33 -7.18
C GLU A 89 2.27 10.91 -7.89
N MET A 90 1.17 11.59 -7.59
CA MET A 90 -0.13 11.36 -8.21
C MET A 90 -0.45 12.50 -9.18
N GLU A 91 -1.28 12.21 -10.16
CA GLU A 91 -1.96 13.26 -10.92
C GLU A 91 -2.63 14.26 -9.97
N GLY A 92 -2.52 15.57 -10.26
CA GLY A 92 -2.99 16.64 -9.37
C GLY A 92 -2.01 17.02 -8.25
N GLY A 93 -0.74 16.57 -8.33
CA GLY A 93 0.38 17.07 -7.53
C GLY A 93 0.49 16.50 -6.11
N LYS A 94 -0.39 15.59 -5.67
CA LYS A 94 -0.24 14.91 -4.38
C LYS A 94 0.97 13.99 -4.38
N LYS A 95 1.70 13.94 -3.25
CA LYS A 95 2.90 13.12 -3.07
C LYS A 95 2.79 12.30 -1.80
N TYR A 96 3.25 11.05 -1.87
CA TYR A 96 3.31 10.12 -0.75
C TYR A 96 4.74 9.60 -0.62
N GLU A 97 5.33 9.76 0.56
CA GLU A 97 6.71 9.37 0.83
C GLU A 97 6.76 8.04 1.60
N PHE A 98 7.66 7.18 1.16
CA PHE A 98 7.93 5.88 1.76
C PHE A 98 9.42 5.74 2.05
N LYS A 99 9.74 5.02 3.11
CA LYS A 99 11.12 4.69 3.52
C LYS A 99 11.30 3.19 3.61
N GLU A 100 12.53 2.75 3.68
CA GLU A 100 12.90 1.36 3.91
C GLU A 100 12.03 0.70 4.99
N GLY A 101 11.54 -0.51 4.72
CA GLY A 101 10.65 -1.25 5.59
C GLY A 101 9.15 -0.94 5.41
N ALA A 102 8.78 0.00 4.53
CA ALA A 102 7.39 0.30 4.24
C ALA A 102 6.79 -0.67 3.22
N ALA A 103 5.57 -1.14 3.50
CA ALA A 103 4.72 -1.76 2.49
C ALA A 103 3.86 -0.70 1.80
N ILE A 104 3.60 -0.88 0.51
CA ILE A 104 2.84 0.04 -0.33
C ILE A 104 1.75 -0.76 -1.04
N PHE A 105 0.48 -0.38 -0.83
CA PHE A 105 -0.61 -0.84 -1.66
C PHE A 105 -0.87 0.24 -2.69
N GLU A 106 -0.53 -0.07 -3.95
CA GLU A 106 -0.54 0.91 -5.02
C GLU A 106 -1.95 1.20 -5.53
N VAL A 107 -2.10 2.34 -6.19
CA VAL A 107 -3.36 2.78 -6.77
C VAL A 107 -3.64 2.04 -8.08
N LYS A 108 -4.91 1.71 -8.31
CA LYS A 108 -5.36 1.08 -9.56
C LYS A 108 -5.95 2.12 -10.49
N ASP A 109 -5.70 2.00 -11.79
CA ASP A 109 -6.25 2.86 -12.86
C ASP A 109 -6.04 4.37 -12.64
N THR A 110 -5.07 4.74 -11.81
CA THR A 110 -4.76 6.13 -11.46
C THR A 110 -3.34 6.48 -11.91
N PRO A 111 -3.14 7.57 -12.69
CA PRO A 111 -1.81 8.02 -13.08
C PRO A 111 -0.93 8.33 -11.88
N HIS A 112 0.26 7.75 -11.86
CA HIS A 112 1.25 7.99 -10.83
C HIS A 112 2.68 7.78 -11.35
N ASN A 113 3.66 8.28 -10.59
CA ASN A 113 5.08 8.19 -10.88
C ASN A 113 5.86 7.92 -9.60
N GLY A 114 6.63 6.86 -9.58
CA GLY A 114 7.56 6.55 -8.49
C GLY A 114 8.87 7.28 -8.68
N ARG A 115 9.24 8.21 -7.80
CA ARG A 115 10.43 9.05 -7.92
C ARG A 115 11.37 8.91 -6.72
N ASN A 116 12.65 8.79 -7.02
CA ASN A 116 13.70 8.78 -6.01
C ASN A 116 14.39 10.16 -6.00
N TYR A 117 14.15 10.96 -4.96
CA TYR A 117 14.76 12.28 -4.79
C TYR A 117 16.08 12.25 -4.00
N THR A 118 16.62 11.07 -3.71
CA THR A 118 17.80 10.91 -2.86
C THR A 118 19.04 10.48 -3.65
N ASP A 119 20.20 10.55 -2.99
CA ASP A 119 21.49 10.10 -3.53
C ASP A 119 21.72 8.58 -3.40
N GLN A 120 20.75 7.83 -2.88
CA GLN A 120 20.81 6.39 -2.71
C GLN A 120 19.78 5.71 -3.61
N THR A 121 20.10 4.54 -4.16
CA THR A 121 19.14 3.73 -4.93
C THR A 121 17.97 3.30 -4.06
N ALA A 122 16.76 3.53 -4.51
CA ALA A 122 15.56 2.94 -3.94
C ALA A 122 15.34 1.56 -4.56
N ARG A 123 15.14 0.53 -3.71
CA ARG A 123 14.95 -0.85 -4.16
C ARG A 123 13.69 -1.43 -3.54
N LEU A 124 12.80 -1.95 -4.40
CA LEU A 124 11.52 -2.53 -4.02
C LEU A 124 11.42 -3.97 -4.51
N ILE A 125 10.70 -4.80 -3.78
CA ILE A 125 10.06 -5.97 -4.35
C ILE A 125 8.59 -5.62 -4.62
N VAL A 126 8.11 -5.92 -5.83
CA VAL A 126 6.77 -5.56 -6.31
C VAL A 126 6.06 -6.81 -6.79
N PHE A 127 4.82 -7.01 -6.36
CA PHE A 127 3.95 -8.08 -6.79
C PHE A 127 2.78 -7.50 -7.58
N TYR A 128 2.62 -7.95 -8.80
CA TYR A 128 1.47 -7.67 -9.66
C TYR A 128 0.54 -8.88 -9.64
N THR A 129 -0.70 -8.69 -9.23
CA THR A 129 -1.72 -9.75 -9.23
C THR A 129 -2.63 -9.55 -10.43
N GLY A 130 -2.14 -9.99 -11.57
CA GLY A 130 -2.69 -9.73 -12.89
C GLY A 130 -3.40 -10.91 -13.53
N GLU A 131 -3.41 -10.89 -14.86
CA GLU A 131 -4.05 -11.89 -15.71
C GLU A 131 -3.15 -12.23 -16.89
N THR A 132 -3.02 -13.51 -17.20
CA THR A 132 -2.19 -14.01 -18.30
C THR A 132 -2.47 -13.25 -19.60
N GLY A 133 -1.40 -12.76 -20.22
CA GLY A 133 -1.45 -12.05 -21.50
C GLY A 133 -1.89 -10.59 -21.42
N LYS A 134 -2.13 -10.04 -20.21
CA LYS A 134 -2.43 -8.62 -20.00
C LYS A 134 -1.26 -7.88 -19.37
N PRO A 135 -1.01 -6.62 -19.77
CA PRO A 135 0.09 -5.85 -19.21
C PRO A 135 -0.22 -5.44 -17.75
N ASN A 136 0.78 -5.58 -16.88
CA ASN A 136 0.69 -5.11 -15.50
C ASN A 136 0.86 -3.60 -15.37
N VAL A 137 1.50 -2.95 -16.36
CA VAL A 137 1.84 -1.53 -16.39
C VAL A 137 1.47 -0.95 -17.75
N THR A 138 0.77 0.19 -17.73
CA THR A 138 0.51 1.00 -18.94
C THR A 138 1.24 2.33 -18.80
N ARG A 139 2.23 2.60 -19.65
CA ARG A 139 2.97 3.86 -19.67
C ARG A 139 2.13 4.95 -20.34
N LEU A 140 2.19 6.17 -19.80
CA LEU A 140 1.38 7.30 -20.27
C LEU A 140 2.17 8.31 -21.11
N GLY A 141 3.47 8.05 -21.35
CA GLY A 141 4.37 8.98 -22.04
C GLY A 141 4.63 10.25 -21.21
N ASP A 142 5.28 11.23 -21.81
CA ASP A 142 5.68 12.49 -21.16
C ASP A 142 4.51 13.50 -21.05
N ARG A 143 3.32 13.05 -20.73
CA ARG A 143 2.22 13.98 -20.43
C ARG A 143 2.57 14.75 -19.17
N VAL A 144 2.51 16.08 -19.27
CA VAL A 144 2.71 16.96 -18.12
C VAL A 144 1.50 16.79 -17.20
N PHE A 145 1.68 16.03 -16.13
CA PHE A 145 0.68 15.83 -15.06
C PHE A 145 0.87 16.82 -13.90
N MET A 146 1.60 17.94 -14.20
CA MET A 146 1.90 18.98 -13.23
C MET A 146 1.05 20.22 -13.51
N GLU A 147 -0.18 20.23 -13.02
CA GLU A 147 -0.94 21.45 -12.75
C GLU A 147 -1.76 21.27 -11.47
#